data_fa3c29abd104591c3deefa70388526ab
#
_entry.id   fa3c29abd104591c3deefa70388526ab
#
_cell.length_a   1.000
_cell.length_b   1.000
_cell.length_c   1.000
_cell.angle_alpha   90.00
_cell.angle_beta   90.00
_cell.angle_gamma   90.00
#
_symmetry.space_group_name_H-M   'P 1'
#
loop_
_entity.id
_entity.type
_entity.pdbx_description
1 polymer ?
#
loop_
_entity_poly.entity_id
_entity_poly.type
_entity_poly.pdbx_seq_one_letter_code
_entity_poly.pdbx_strand_id
1 'polypeptide(L)'
;MQQAQRRMSYSGSALLALAAASAVYAWIDGITLLNAAFISAVLALCWLAGGWLWREPQRQVSRAHLGAGIAFWLVALLQAARWAFADISQGLALTLALLTLSALLWRAASRKAAWPDLAYAVWLLWPGMALMLIYQIVIDGALVLAGWHSLVWCLALPCALWLLRRDAGALPVRLQQGLHLSLFWMLLIAAGAETWWFTDSLPWGSEAWQTGIILVVSAAIVLLVNGAIRRSLWPCAQWPALYSGPGLLPVAPVLAFLLLAGNLMNGATVDWPYLPLINPLELGAGFALLAALSGWRLLTRFWSPLLQQAQPWTPLVWYALLFWWGNGLVLRTLAWAGEIPWQFDALWDSRLVQTTFALLWMLLALLVMVSATRKGARQGWFCGAGLLGVVIVKLMLVDSAGGGGLARAVAFIGVAVLVLIVGYFSPLPPKAARPVNARQGEAE
;
A
#
# COMPACT_ATOMS: atom_id res chain seq x y z
N MET A 1 -55.93 4.26 25.77
CA MET A 1 -54.91 3.18 25.90
C MET A 1 -53.51 3.55 25.37
N GLN A 2 -53.36 4.06 24.18
CA GLN A 2 -52.04 4.40 23.62
C GLN A 2 -51.22 5.42 24.44
N GLN A 3 -51.83 6.46 25.02
CA GLN A 3 -51.14 7.45 25.86
C GLN A 3 -50.66 6.87 27.21
N ALA A 4 -51.40 5.99 27.84
CA ALA A 4 -50.99 5.31 29.06
C ALA A 4 -49.84 4.34 28.80
N GLN A 5 -49.89 3.64 27.68
CA GLN A 5 -48.82 2.72 27.22
C GLN A 5 -47.51 3.49 26.88
N ARG A 6 -47.63 4.68 26.28
CA ARG A 6 -46.48 5.57 26.06
C ARG A 6 -45.87 6.10 27.36
N ARG A 7 -46.70 6.49 28.34
CA ARG A 7 -46.21 6.98 29.65
C ARG A 7 -45.48 5.88 30.42
N MET A 8 -46.00 4.66 30.44
CA MET A 8 -45.32 3.51 31.09
C MET A 8 -44.00 3.15 30.43
N SER A 9 -43.87 3.27 29.12
CA SER A 9 -42.60 2.99 28.46
C SER A 9 -41.54 4.09 28.60
N TYR A 10 -41.93 5.37 28.74
CA TYR A 10 -41.01 6.45 29.10
C TYR A 10 -40.53 6.33 30.56
N SER A 11 -41.39 5.94 31.49
CA SER A 11 -40.95 5.68 32.87
C SER A 11 -39.99 4.50 32.96
N GLY A 12 -40.18 3.46 32.16
CA GLY A 12 -39.26 2.34 32.02
C GLY A 12 -37.88 2.78 31.49
N SER A 13 -37.84 3.66 30.49
CA SER A 13 -36.59 4.21 29.96
C SER A 13 -35.87 5.09 30.97
N ALA A 14 -36.61 5.86 31.77
CA ALA A 14 -36.04 6.68 32.84
C ALA A 14 -35.41 5.82 33.96
N LEU A 15 -36.07 4.71 34.33
CA LEU A 15 -35.53 3.74 35.30
C LEU A 15 -34.24 3.07 34.78
N LEU A 16 -34.18 2.72 33.48
CA LEU A 16 -32.98 2.20 32.88
C LEU A 16 -31.85 3.24 32.90
N ALA A 17 -32.13 4.51 32.68
CA ALA A 17 -31.13 5.58 32.76
C ALA A 17 -30.62 5.76 34.20
N LEU A 18 -31.49 5.68 35.22
CA LEU A 18 -31.09 5.72 36.62
C LEU A 18 -30.23 4.48 36.99
N ALA A 19 -30.60 3.29 36.54
CA ALA A 19 -29.87 2.07 36.76
C ALA A 19 -28.46 2.15 36.08
N ALA A 20 -28.37 2.76 34.90
CA ALA A 20 -27.09 3.03 34.21
C ALA A 20 -26.23 4.00 35.02
N ALA A 21 -26.80 5.08 35.54
CA ALA A 21 -26.07 6.04 36.37
C ALA A 21 -25.56 5.41 37.68
N SER A 22 -26.37 4.57 38.33
CA SER A 22 -25.95 3.84 39.53
C SER A 22 -24.84 2.82 39.26
N ALA A 23 -24.87 2.15 38.12
CA ALA A 23 -23.79 1.26 37.70
C ALA A 23 -22.46 2.00 37.45
N VAL A 24 -22.53 3.15 36.80
CA VAL A 24 -21.32 4.02 36.60
C VAL A 24 -20.77 4.48 37.95
N TYR A 25 -21.63 4.86 38.88
CA TYR A 25 -21.22 5.21 40.25
C TYR A 25 -20.54 4.03 40.95
N ALA A 26 -21.14 2.82 40.88
CA ALA A 26 -20.54 1.62 41.47
C ALA A 26 -19.18 1.25 40.84
N TRP A 27 -18.95 1.54 39.57
CA TRP A 27 -17.64 1.34 38.92
C TRP A 27 -16.58 2.30 39.47
N ILE A 28 -16.97 3.54 39.76
CA ILE A 28 -16.09 4.54 40.38
C ILE A 28 -15.74 4.13 41.81
N ASP A 29 -16.69 3.52 42.51
CA ASP A 29 -16.54 3.09 43.91
C ASP A 29 -15.79 1.74 44.09
N GLY A 30 -15.34 1.12 42.97
CA GLY A 30 -14.34 0.03 43.02
C GLY A 30 -14.91 -1.39 43.10
N ILE A 31 -16.06 -1.68 42.47
CA ILE A 31 -16.56 -3.07 42.35
C ILE A 31 -15.59 -3.97 41.56
N THR A 32 -15.65 -5.27 41.81
CA THR A 32 -14.82 -6.23 41.06
C THR A 32 -15.16 -6.22 39.57
N LEU A 33 -14.14 -6.43 38.70
CA LEU A 33 -14.32 -6.43 37.25
C LEU A 33 -15.36 -7.44 36.77
N LEU A 34 -15.47 -8.60 37.41
CA LEU A 34 -16.45 -9.60 37.06
C LEU A 34 -17.90 -9.10 37.33
N ASN A 35 -18.12 -8.50 38.50
CA ASN A 35 -19.44 -7.93 38.85
C ASN A 35 -19.76 -6.74 37.92
N ALA A 36 -18.78 -5.90 37.60
CA ALA A 36 -18.92 -4.81 36.65
C ALA A 36 -19.31 -5.33 35.26
N ALA A 37 -18.66 -6.37 34.77
CA ALA A 37 -18.97 -7.02 33.50
C ALA A 37 -20.40 -7.58 33.49
N PHE A 38 -20.79 -8.27 34.55
CA PHE A 38 -22.16 -8.83 34.69
C PHE A 38 -23.22 -7.72 34.69
N ILE A 39 -23.06 -6.68 35.50
CA ILE A 39 -24.02 -5.56 35.59
C ILE A 39 -24.11 -4.87 34.21
N SER A 40 -22.96 -4.63 33.54
CA SER A 40 -22.94 -4.02 32.21
C SER A 40 -23.65 -4.87 31.18
N ALA A 41 -23.49 -6.19 31.21
CA ALA A 41 -24.16 -7.12 30.31
C ALA A 41 -25.69 -7.16 30.54
N VAL A 42 -26.13 -7.16 31.80
CA VAL A 42 -27.53 -7.09 32.13
C VAL A 42 -28.14 -5.76 31.65
N LEU A 43 -27.53 -4.64 31.93
CA LEU A 43 -27.98 -3.34 31.45
C LEU A 43 -28.01 -3.29 29.91
N ALA A 44 -27.02 -3.83 29.23
CA ALA A 44 -27.01 -3.93 27.78
C ALA A 44 -28.22 -4.68 27.25
N LEU A 45 -28.53 -5.84 27.84
CA LEU A 45 -29.70 -6.64 27.45
C LEU A 45 -31.00 -5.91 27.72
N CYS A 46 -31.12 -5.22 28.84
CA CYS A 46 -32.33 -4.42 29.18
C CYS A 46 -32.51 -3.27 28.17
N TRP A 47 -31.44 -2.54 27.83
CA TRP A 47 -31.47 -1.47 26.84
C TRP A 47 -31.83 -2.02 25.43
N LEU A 48 -31.24 -3.14 25.04
CA LEU A 48 -31.56 -3.80 23.75
C LEU A 48 -33.00 -4.29 23.71
N ALA A 49 -33.52 -4.87 24.80
CA ALA A 49 -34.92 -5.26 24.89
C ALA A 49 -35.87 -4.06 24.80
N GLY A 50 -35.53 -2.96 25.48
CA GLY A 50 -36.25 -1.69 25.36
C GLY A 50 -36.24 -1.17 23.93
N GLY A 51 -35.06 -1.18 23.25
CA GLY A 51 -34.94 -0.77 21.87
C GLY A 51 -35.77 -1.61 20.90
N TRP A 52 -35.84 -2.91 21.13
CA TRP A 52 -36.70 -3.81 20.35
C TRP A 52 -38.18 -3.51 20.53
N LEU A 53 -38.66 -3.21 21.74
CA LEU A 53 -40.03 -2.82 22.02
C LEU A 53 -40.45 -1.51 21.34
N TRP A 54 -39.49 -0.57 21.23
CA TRP A 54 -39.71 0.73 20.60
C TRP A 54 -39.51 0.72 19.07
N ARG A 55 -39.10 -0.36 18.43
CA ARG A 55 -38.69 -0.39 17.01
C ARG A 55 -39.80 0.04 16.05
N GLU A 56 -41.05 -0.27 16.34
CA GLU A 56 -42.19 0.13 15.51
C GLU A 56 -42.85 1.43 15.98
N PRO A 57 -43.13 1.63 17.31
CA PRO A 57 -43.79 2.85 17.77
C PRO A 57 -43.00 4.12 17.60
N GLN A 58 -41.69 4.08 17.89
CA GLN A 58 -40.82 5.26 17.83
C GLN A 58 -39.37 4.88 17.49
N ARG A 59 -39.04 4.92 16.22
CA ARG A 59 -37.71 4.50 15.71
C ARG A 59 -36.55 5.29 16.30
N GLN A 60 -36.72 6.59 16.60
CA GLN A 60 -35.65 7.40 17.22
C GLN A 60 -35.34 6.94 18.65
N VAL A 61 -36.38 6.64 19.45
CA VAL A 61 -36.20 6.09 20.79
C VAL A 61 -35.55 4.70 20.73
N SER A 62 -36.01 3.85 19.80
CA SER A 62 -35.37 2.55 19.54
C SER A 62 -33.88 2.66 19.27
N ARG A 63 -33.46 3.62 18.43
CA ARG A 63 -32.02 3.84 18.10
C ARG A 63 -31.23 4.36 19.31
N ALA A 64 -31.81 5.21 20.13
CA ALA A 64 -31.17 5.67 21.37
C ALA A 64 -30.93 4.50 22.34
N HIS A 65 -31.94 3.64 22.51
CA HIS A 65 -31.84 2.43 23.34
C HIS A 65 -30.81 1.44 22.75
N LEU A 66 -30.79 1.28 21.42
CA LEU A 66 -29.79 0.45 20.73
C LEU A 66 -28.37 0.96 20.98
N GLY A 67 -28.15 2.27 20.85
CA GLY A 67 -26.85 2.88 21.11
C GLY A 67 -26.37 2.65 22.55
N ALA A 68 -27.25 2.90 23.54
CA ALA A 68 -26.93 2.64 24.95
C ALA A 68 -26.67 1.15 25.22
N GLY A 69 -27.50 0.26 24.67
CA GLY A 69 -27.34 -1.19 24.82
C GLY A 69 -26.02 -1.67 24.26
N ILE A 70 -25.63 -1.21 23.07
CA ILE A 70 -24.34 -1.55 22.47
C ILE A 70 -23.17 -0.99 23.29
N ALA A 71 -23.26 0.24 23.80
CA ALA A 71 -22.22 0.83 24.63
C ALA A 71 -21.97 0.01 25.90
N PHE A 72 -23.03 -0.36 26.64
CA PHE A 72 -22.91 -1.22 27.81
C PHE A 72 -22.41 -2.62 27.45
N TRP A 73 -22.79 -3.15 26.29
CA TRP A 73 -22.28 -4.44 25.82
C TRP A 73 -20.77 -4.40 25.58
N LEU A 74 -20.28 -3.38 24.91
CA LEU A 74 -18.82 -3.19 24.67
C LEU A 74 -18.06 -3.04 25.99
N VAL A 75 -18.61 -2.27 26.95
CA VAL A 75 -18.02 -2.16 28.28
C VAL A 75 -17.99 -3.51 28.99
N ALA A 76 -19.06 -4.31 28.90
CA ALA A 76 -19.11 -5.65 29.47
C ALA A 76 -18.03 -6.57 28.88
N LEU A 77 -17.83 -6.53 27.55
CA LEU A 77 -16.79 -7.31 26.87
C LEU A 77 -15.39 -6.92 27.36
N LEU A 78 -15.10 -5.62 27.44
CA LEU A 78 -13.82 -5.11 27.92
C LEU A 78 -13.56 -5.49 29.38
N GLN A 79 -14.54 -5.36 30.24
CA GLN A 79 -14.41 -5.72 31.68
C GLN A 79 -14.23 -7.23 31.87
N ALA A 80 -14.99 -8.06 31.13
CA ALA A 80 -14.84 -9.51 31.16
C ALA A 80 -13.47 -9.95 30.67
N ALA A 81 -12.97 -9.33 29.62
CA ALA A 81 -11.65 -9.61 29.06
C ALA A 81 -10.53 -9.22 30.04
N ARG A 82 -10.64 -8.06 30.69
CA ARG A 82 -9.68 -7.61 31.71
C ARG A 82 -9.74 -8.44 33.00
N TRP A 83 -10.90 -8.98 33.34
CA TRP A 83 -11.00 -9.95 34.42
C TRP A 83 -10.32 -11.27 34.08
N ALA A 84 -10.46 -11.75 32.84
CA ALA A 84 -9.88 -13.00 32.40
C ALA A 84 -8.34 -12.91 32.20
N PHE A 85 -7.85 -11.75 31.78
CA PHE A 85 -6.43 -11.52 31.49
C PHE A 85 -5.95 -10.20 32.09
N ALA A 86 -4.88 -10.27 32.88
CA ALA A 86 -4.17 -9.11 33.41
C ALA A 86 -3.40 -8.37 32.29
N ASP A 87 -2.91 -9.11 31.32
CA ASP A 87 -2.21 -8.59 30.15
C ASP A 87 -3.19 -7.93 29.18
N ILE A 88 -2.87 -6.69 28.74
CA ILE A 88 -3.77 -5.86 27.92
C ILE A 88 -3.89 -6.47 26.52
N SER A 89 -2.82 -6.99 25.94
CA SER A 89 -2.82 -7.57 24.61
C SER A 89 -3.75 -8.78 24.55
N GLN A 90 -3.65 -9.66 25.51
CA GLN A 90 -4.53 -10.83 25.65
C GLN A 90 -5.99 -10.43 25.90
N GLY A 91 -6.21 -9.42 26.74
CA GLY A 91 -7.55 -8.86 26.99
C GLY A 91 -8.18 -8.28 25.74
N LEU A 92 -7.44 -7.52 24.96
CA LEU A 92 -7.94 -6.96 23.68
C LEU A 92 -8.23 -8.05 22.66
N ALA A 93 -7.39 -9.08 22.59
CA ALA A 93 -7.63 -10.20 21.69
C ALA A 93 -8.90 -10.97 22.06
N LEU A 94 -9.14 -11.25 23.36
CA LEU A 94 -10.39 -11.83 23.81
C LEU A 94 -11.58 -10.92 23.51
N THR A 95 -11.42 -9.62 23.71
CA THR A 95 -12.46 -8.62 23.36
C THR A 95 -12.82 -8.68 21.87
N LEU A 96 -11.84 -8.77 20.99
CA LEU A 96 -12.07 -8.90 19.54
C LEU A 96 -12.77 -10.23 19.20
N ALA A 97 -12.38 -11.34 19.82
CA ALA A 97 -13.05 -12.62 19.65
C ALA A 97 -14.54 -12.56 20.06
N LEU A 98 -14.81 -12.01 21.24
CA LEU A 98 -16.17 -11.83 21.76
C LEU A 98 -16.98 -10.85 20.92
N LEU A 99 -16.37 -9.78 20.43
CA LEU A 99 -17.00 -8.84 19.51
C LEU A 99 -17.34 -9.50 18.17
N THR A 100 -16.49 -10.36 17.66
CA THR A 100 -16.74 -11.14 16.44
C THR A 100 -17.95 -12.06 16.62
N LEU A 101 -18.02 -12.78 17.74
CA LEU A 101 -19.18 -13.61 18.08
C LEU A 101 -20.44 -12.76 18.26
N SER A 102 -20.31 -11.58 18.90
CA SER A 102 -21.42 -10.63 19.06
C SER A 102 -21.94 -10.13 17.72
N ALA A 103 -21.07 -9.83 16.76
CA ALA A 103 -21.47 -9.42 15.41
C ALA A 103 -22.32 -10.51 14.72
N LEU A 104 -21.94 -11.78 14.84
CA LEU A 104 -22.72 -12.91 14.32
C LEU A 104 -24.08 -13.03 15.01
N LEU A 105 -24.10 -12.88 16.34
CA LEU A 105 -25.34 -12.91 17.15
C LEU A 105 -26.25 -11.75 16.78
N TRP A 106 -25.76 -10.52 16.68
CA TRP A 106 -26.56 -9.35 16.30
C TRP A 106 -27.13 -9.49 14.90
N ARG A 107 -26.35 -10.03 13.98
CA ARG A 107 -26.83 -10.34 12.64
C ARG A 107 -27.97 -11.37 12.67
N ALA A 108 -27.82 -12.44 13.43
CA ALA A 108 -28.87 -13.45 13.58
C ALA A 108 -30.13 -12.87 14.28
N ALA A 109 -29.93 -12.10 15.36
CA ALA A 109 -30.96 -11.45 16.10
C ALA A 109 -31.71 -10.40 15.26
N SER A 110 -31.04 -9.58 14.48
CA SER A 110 -31.68 -8.57 13.63
C SER A 110 -32.67 -9.16 12.63
N ARG A 111 -32.37 -10.37 12.12
CA ARG A 111 -33.25 -11.10 11.20
C ARG A 111 -34.42 -11.76 11.93
N LYS A 112 -34.15 -12.47 13.02
CA LYS A 112 -35.18 -13.19 13.80
C LYS A 112 -36.14 -12.24 14.48
N ALA A 113 -35.63 -11.13 15.03
CA ALA A 113 -36.44 -10.15 15.76
C ALA A 113 -37.05 -9.06 14.86
N ALA A 114 -36.87 -9.13 13.54
CA ALA A 114 -37.31 -8.12 12.58
C ALA A 114 -36.86 -6.69 12.97
N TRP A 115 -35.60 -6.54 13.40
CA TRP A 115 -35.04 -5.27 13.85
C TRP A 115 -33.87 -4.84 12.99
N PRO A 116 -34.12 -4.15 11.87
CA PRO A 116 -33.05 -3.81 10.88
C PRO A 116 -31.99 -2.85 11.44
N ASP A 117 -32.36 -1.98 12.40
CA ASP A 117 -31.35 -1.04 12.97
C ASP A 117 -30.30 -1.81 13.79
N LEU A 118 -30.55 -2.97 14.36
CA LEU A 118 -29.57 -3.82 15.04
C LEU A 118 -28.51 -4.36 14.08
N ALA A 119 -28.82 -4.51 12.78
CA ALA A 119 -27.87 -4.98 11.79
C ALA A 119 -26.68 -4.01 11.60
N TYR A 120 -26.85 -2.72 11.94
CA TYR A 120 -25.73 -1.77 11.88
C TYR A 120 -24.66 -2.03 12.94
N ALA A 121 -25.00 -2.68 14.05
CA ALA A 121 -24.05 -2.99 15.12
C ALA A 121 -22.93 -3.95 14.66
N VAL A 122 -23.17 -4.78 13.65
CA VAL A 122 -22.17 -5.73 13.13
C VAL A 122 -20.92 -5.03 12.59
N TRP A 123 -21.06 -3.78 12.14
CA TRP A 123 -19.95 -2.99 11.59
C TRP A 123 -18.99 -2.46 12.65
N LEU A 124 -19.32 -2.61 13.95
CA LEU A 124 -18.39 -2.34 15.05
C LEU A 124 -17.19 -3.30 15.07
N LEU A 125 -17.27 -4.41 14.34
CA LEU A 125 -16.14 -5.30 14.15
C LEU A 125 -14.94 -4.57 13.51
N TRP A 126 -15.16 -3.62 12.58
CA TRP A 126 -14.10 -2.86 11.92
C TRP A 126 -13.27 -2.00 12.88
N PRO A 127 -13.86 -1.09 13.67
CA PRO A 127 -13.05 -0.37 14.66
C PRO A 127 -12.43 -1.28 15.71
N GLY A 128 -13.08 -2.40 16.07
CA GLY A 128 -12.49 -3.39 16.97
C GLY A 128 -11.22 -4.02 16.40
N MET A 129 -11.25 -4.43 15.14
CA MET A 129 -10.07 -4.94 14.41
C MET A 129 -8.99 -3.88 14.27
N ALA A 130 -9.36 -2.63 13.92
CA ALA A 130 -8.41 -1.54 13.77
C ALA A 130 -7.68 -1.22 15.08
N LEU A 131 -8.41 -1.13 16.20
CA LEU A 131 -7.85 -0.89 17.53
C LEU A 131 -6.89 -2.01 17.95
N MET A 132 -7.28 -3.26 17.74
CA MET A 132 -6.42 -4.41 18.03
C MET A 132 -5.13 -4.37 17.19
N LEU A 133 -5.25 -4.09 15.89
CA LEU A 133 -4.10 -3.99 14.99
C LEU A 133 -3.14 -2.87 15.40
N ILE A 134 -3.68 -1.68 15.69
CA ILE A 134 -2.88 -0.54 16.14
C ILE A 134 -2.17 -0.88 17.46
N TYR A 135 -2.89 -1.48 18.41
CA TYR A 135 -2.30 -1.85 19.69
C TYR A 135 -1.14 -2.85 19.50
N GLN A 136 -1.35 -3.91 18.73
CA GLN A 136 -0.32 -4.93 18.47
C GLN A 136 0.92 -4.34 17.79
N ILE A 137 0.75 -3.51 16.77
CA ILE A 137 1.89 -2.98 16.01
C ILE A 137 2.61 -1.85 16.75
N VAL A 138 1.87 -0.91 17.35
CA VAL A 138 2.44 0.34 17.87
C VAL A 138 2.87 0.23 19.33
N ILE A 139 2.09 -0.49 20.13
CA ILE A 139 2.28 -0.53 21.60
C ILE A 139 3.00 -1.82 22.01
N ASP A 140 2.53 -2.95 21.51
CA ASP A 140 3.03 -4.26 21.88
C ASP A 140 4.28 -4.67 21.06
N GLY A 141 4.45 -4.06 19.88
CA GLY A 141 5.52 -4.40 18.94
C GLY A 141 5.48 -5.86 18.49
N ALA A 142 4.32 -6.51 18.65
CA ALA A 142 4.14 -7.92 18.41
C ALA A 142 3.63 -8.19 17.00
N LEU A 143 3.94 -9.38 16.50
CA LEU A 143 3.38 -9.89 15.26
C LEU A 143 1.88 -10.13 15.37
N VAL A 144 1.14 -9.76 14.33
CA VAL A 144 -0.29 -10.04 14.21
C VAL A 144 -0.55 -11.55 14.16
N LEU A 145 0.34 -12.30 13.52
CA LEU A 145 0.24 -13.74 13.36
C LEU A 145 1.01 -14.55 14.44
N ALA A 146 1.54 -13.90 15.47
CA ALA A 146 2.24 -14.60 16.56
C ALA A 146 1.27 -15.07 17.65
N GLY A 147 1.57 -16.21 18.22
CA GLY A 147 0.88 -16.76 19.36
C GLY A 147 -0.61 -17.03 19.14
N TRP A 148 -1.39 -17.03 20.22
CA TRP A 148 -2.84 -17.28 20.16
C TRP A 148 -3.65 -16.12 19.54
N HIS A 149 -3.06 -14.92 19.41
CA HIS A 149 -3.67 -13.78 18.70
C HIS A 149 -3.99 -14.11 17.25
N SER A 150 -3.17 -14.95 16.59
CA SER A 150 -3.42 -15.42 15.23
C SER A 150 -4.76 -16.14 15.09
N LEU A 151 -5.18 -16.90 16.10
CA LEU A 151 -6.46 -17.58 16.11
C LEU A 151 -7.64 -16.58 16.10
N VAL A 152 -7.49 -15.47 16.82
CA VAL A 152 -8.51 -14.41 16.85
C VAL A 152 -8.64 -13.75 15.47
N TRP A 153 -7.52 -13.48 14.80
CA TRP A 153 -7.52 -12.96 13.44
C TRP A 153 -8.09 -13.96 12.43
N CYS A 154 -7.79 -15.26 12.59
CA CYS A 154 -8.39 -16.33 11.79
C CYS A 154 -9.93 -16.42 11.97
N LEU A 155 -10.48 -15.92 13.07
CA LEU A 155 -11.92 -15.82 13.29
C LEU A 155 -12.48 -14.50 12.74
N ALA A 156 -11.84 -13.37 13.07
CA ALA A 156 -12.34 -12.03 12.77
C ALA A 156 -12.32 -11.70 11.27
N LEU A 157 -11.22 -12.02 10.56
CA LEU A 157 -11.08 -11.73 9.14
C LEU A 157 -12.10 -12.47 8.25
N PRO A 158 -12.27 -13.80 8.34
CA PRO A 158 -13.30 -14.48 7.57
C PRO A 158 -14.71 -14.01 7.90
N CYS A 159 -14.98 -13.68 9.18
CA CYS A 159 -16.25 -13.10 9.58
C CYS A 159 -16.48 -11.74 8.92
N ALA A 160 -15.49 -10.84 8.96
CA ALA A 160 -15.56 -9.54 8.32
C ALA A 160 -15.75 -9.66 6.80
N LEU A 161 -14.99 -10.52 6.12
CA LEU A 161 -15.14 -10.77 4.69
C LEU A 161 -16.51 -11.32 4.33
N TRP A 162 -17.03 -12.23 5.14
CA TRP A 162 -18.36 -12.79 4.95
C TRP A 162 -19.47 -11.76 5.14
N LEU A 163 -19.39 -10.91 6.18
CA LEU A 163 -20.31 -9.79 6.40
C LEU A 163 -20.24 -8.81 5.23
N LEU A 164 -19.04 -8.46 4.79
CA LEU A 164 -18.81 -7.54 3.68
C LEU A 164 -19.42 -8.04 2.38
N ARG A 165 -19.28 -9.33 2.10
CA ARG A 165 -19.82 -9.95 0.89
C ARG A 165 -21.35 -10.04 0.91
N ARG A 166 -21.95 -10.26 2.07
CA ARG A 166 -23.36 -10.65 2.19
C ARG A 166 -24.28 -9.54 2.62
N ASP A 167 -23.81 -8.63 3.46
CA ASP A 167 -24.65 -7.64 4.13
C ASP A 167 -24.31 -6.20 3.74
N ALA A 168 -23.12 -5.95 3.15
CA ALA A 168 -22.72 -4.60 2.77
C ALA A 168 -23.62 -3.98 1.68
N GLY A 169 -24.24 -4.79 0.82
CA GLY A 169 -25.14 -4.32 -0.23
C GLY A 169 -26.36 -3.51 0.26
N ALA A 170 -26.73 -3.63 1.53
CA ALA A 170 -27.79 -2.84 2.15
C ALA A 170 -27.32 -1.43 2.59
N LEU A 171 -26.02 -1.17 2.57
CA LEU A 171 -25.44 0.10 3.01
C LEU A 171 -25.32 1.10 1.84
N PRO A 172 -25.24 2.41 2.15
CA PRO A 172 -24.87 3.41 1.14
C PRO A 172 -23.53 3.08 0.48
N VAL A 173 -23.41 3.31 -0.83
CA VAL A 173 -22.25 2.97 -1.64
C VAL A 173 -20.93 3.50 -1.05
N ARG A 174 -20.92 4.75 -0.57
CA ARG A 174 -19.73 5.35 0.06
C ARG A 174 -19.25 4.59 1.31
N LEU A 175 -20.22 4.11 2.10
CA LEU A 175 -19.90 3.32 3.30
C LEU A 175 -19.38 1.94 2.93
N GLN A 176 -19.97 1.28 1.91
CA GLN A 176 -19.44 0.03 1.38
C GLN A 176 -17.98 0.19 0.93
N GLN A 177 -17.69 1.22 0.13
CA GLN A 177 -16.33 1.53 -0.33
C GLN A 177 -15.37 1.78 0.84
N GLY A 178 -15.82 2.51 1.87
CA GLY A 178 -15.04 2.75 3.09
C GLY A 178 -14.72 1.47 3.85
N LEU A 179 -15.67 0.55 3.99
CA LEU A 179 -15.47 -0.75 4.66
C LEU A 179 -14.51 -1.65 3.85
N HIS A 180 -14.66 -1.70 2.53
CA HIS A 180 -13.72 -2.42 1.66
C HIS A 180 -12.29 -1.86 1.77
N LEU A 181 -12.16 -0.53 1.70
CA LEU A 181 -10.87 0.14 1.75
C LEU A 181 -10.19 -0.03 3.10
N SER A 182 -10.90 0.19 4.20
CA SER A 182 -10.34 0.07 5.55
C SER A 182 -9.90 -1.35 5.88
N LEU A 183 -10.71 -2.37 5.52
CA LEU A 183 -10.30 -3.76 5.70
C LEU A 183 -9.04 -4.09 4.88
N PHE A 184 -9.00 -3.64 3.63
CA PHE A 184 -7.85 -3.86 2.77
C PHE A 184 -6.60 -3.16 3.31
N TRP A 185 -6.70 -1.92 3.78
CA TRP A 185 -5.58 -1.21 4.40
C TRP A 185 -5.11 -1.86 5.70
N MET A 186 -6.03 -2.37 6.54
CA MET A 186 -5.63 -3.14 7.72
C MET A 186 -4.81 -4.36 7.34
N LEU A 187 -5.20 -5.09 6.29
CA LEU A 187 -4.44 -6.24 5.78
C LEU A 187 -3.06 -5.83 5.23
N LEU A 188 -2.97 -4.70 4.52
CA LEU A 188 -1.71 -4.18 4.00
C LEU A 188 -0.76 -3.73 5.09
N ILE A 189 -1.28 -3.05 6.13
CA ILE A 189 -0.49 -2.61 7.29
C ILE A 189 0.01 -3.82 8.07
N ALA A 190 -0.86 -4.81 8.31
CA ALA A 190 -0.45 -6.06 8.94
C ALA A 190 0.64 -6.78 8.15
N ALA A 191 0.46 -6.94 6.84
CA ALA A 191 1.45 -7.57 5.96
C ALA A 191 2.79 -6.81 5.94
N GLY A 192 2.73 -5.48 5.98
CA GLY A 192 3.93 -4.63 6.07
C GLY A 192 4.68 -4.83 7.40
N ALA A 193 3.97 -4.84 8.52
CA ALA A 193 4.54 -5.07 9.85
C ALA A 193 5.15 -6.48 9.97
N GLU A 194 4.45 -7.51 9.49
CA GLU A 194 4.96 -8.88 9.46
C GLU A 194 6.22 -9.01 8.58
N THR A 195 6.21 -8.35 7.42
CA THR A 195 7.37 -8.36 6.52
C THR A 195 8.57 -7.68 7.16
N TRP A 196 8.36 -6.52 7.78
CA TRP A 196 9.41 -5.79 8.50
C TRP A 196 10.03 -6.64 9.61
N TRP A 197 9.20 -7.17 10.49
CA TRP A 197 9.65 -8.02 11.59
C TRP A 197 10.37 -9.28 11.09
N PHE A 198 9.83 -9.94 10.07
CA PHE A 198 10.45 -11.11 9.45
C PHE A 198 11.86 -10.78 8.96
N THR A 199 12.02 -9.68 8.23
CA THR A 199 13.32 -9.29 7.67
C THR A 199 14.31 -8.86 8.74
N ASP A 200 13.84 -8.23 9.82
CA ASP A 200 14.66 -7.82 10.95
C ASP A 200 15.15 -9.02 11.78
N SER A 201 14.37 -10.08 11.84
CA SER A 201 14.68 -11.32 12.58
C SER A 201 15.60 -12.29 11.83
N LEU A 202 15.92 -12.05 10.56
CA LEU A 202 16.76 -12.96 9.77
C LEU A 202 18.21 -12.94 10.27
N PRO A 203 18.79 -14.11 10.63
CA PRO A 203 20.16 -14.18 11.18
C PRO A 203 21.23 -13.81 10.15
N TRP A 204 20.93 -13.93 8.87
CA TRP A 204 21.77 -13.56 7.73
C TRP A 204 21.26 -12.30 7.04
N GLY A 205 20.36 -11.55 7.70
CA GLY A 205 19.74 -10.34 7.17
C GLY A 205 20.77 -9.23 6.96
N SER A 206 20.80 -8.70 5.74
CA SER A 206 21.50 -7.48 5.38
C SER A 206 20.47 -6.48 4.84
N GLU A 207 20.87 -5.22 4.71
CA GLU A 207 20.01 -4.19 4.12
C GLU A 207 19.52 -4.59 2.71
N ALA A 208 20.34 -5.32 1.95
CA ALA A 208 19.99 -5.81 0.61
C ALA A 208 18.86 -6.86 0.66
N TRP A 209 18.90 -7.80 1.62
CA TRP A 209 17.83 -8.77 1.85
C TRP A 209 16.55 -8.11 2.33
N GLN A 210 16.65 -7.24 3.32
CA GLN A 210 15.52 -6.51 3.88
C GLN A 210 14.79 -5.71 2.79
N THR A 211 15.53 -4.88 2.07
CA THR A 211 14.96 -4.05 0.98
C THR A 211 14.40 -4.92 -0.15
N GLY A 212 15.13 -5.97 -0.54
CA GLY A 212 14.70 -6.88 -1.60
C GLY A 212 13.39 -7.59 -1.26
N ILE A 213 13.25 -8.12 -0.05
CA ILE A 213 12.03 -8.80 0.41
C ILE A 213 10.86 -7.83 0.48
N ILE A 214 11.04 -6.62 1.03
CA ILE A 214 9.98 -5.60 1.08
C ILE A 214 9.52 -5.20 -0.33
N LEU A 215 10.46 -5.05 -1.27
CA LEU A 215 10.14 -4.78 -2.68
C LEU A 215 9.33 -5.93 -3.30
N VAL A 216 9.73 -7.19 -3.08
CA VAL A 216 9.04 -8.38 -3.61
C VAL A 216 7.62 -8.48 -3.03
N VAL A 217 7.46 -8.32 -1.71
CA VAL A 217 6.13 -8.38 -1.06
C VAL A 217 5.23 -7.25 -1.56
N SER A 218 5.76 -6.03 -1.62
CA SER A 218 5.02 -4.86 -2.14
C SER A 218 4.61 -5.07 -3.60
N ALA A 219 5.53 -5.57 -4.42
CA ALA A 219 5.26 -5.91 -5.82
C ALA A 219 4.20 -7.03 -5.95
N ALA A 220 4.31 -8.08 -5.13
CA ALA A 220 3.35 -9.19 -5.12
C ALA A 220 1.93 -8.70 -4.79
N ILE A 221 1.78 -7.80 -3.81
CA ILE A 221 0.48 -7.19 -3.47
C ILE A 221 -0.13 -6.49 -4.69
N VAL A 222 0.64 -5.65 -5.38
CA VAL A 222 0.17 -4.95 -6.60
C VAL A 222 -0.21 -5.94 -7.70
N LEU A 223 0.60 -6.96 -7.94
CA LEU A 223 0.35 -7.98 -8.96
C LEU A 223 -0.86 -8.86 -8.61
N LEU A 224 -1.06 -9.21 -7.34
CA LEU A 224 -2.22 -9.96 -6.87
C LEU A 224 -3.51 -9.16 -7.04
N VAL A 225 -3.54 -7.89 -6.68
CA VAL A 225 -4.70 -7.01 -6.93
C VAL A 225 -5.00 -6.93 -8.42
N ASN A 226 -3.99 -6.72 -9.25
CA ASN A 226 -4.15 -6.68 -10.70
C ASN A 226 -4.66 -8.01 -11.26
N GLY A 227 -4.13 -9.14 -10.77
CA GLY A 227 -4.57 -10.48 -11.11
C GLY A 227 -6.01 -10.74 -10.71
N ALA A 228 -6.41 -10.33 -9.50
CA ALA A 228 -7.77 -10.46 -8.99
C ALA A 228 -8.76 -9.65 -9.83
N ILE A 229 -8.43 -8.41 -10.21
CA ILE A 229 -9.28 -7.59 -11.08
C ILE A 229 -9.42 -8.23 -12.46
N ARG A 230 -8.31 -8.70 -13.06
CA ARG A 230 -8.34 -9.34 -14.39
C ARG A 230 -9.13 -10.63 -14.43
N ARG A 231 -9.07 -11.42 -13.36
CA ARG A 231 -9.79 -12.70 -13.21
C ARG A 231 -11.20 -12.52 -12.66
N SER A 232 -11.67 -11.29 -12.51
CA SER A 232 -12.98 -10.96 -11.94
C SER A 232 -13.24 -11.58 -10.57
N LEU A 233 -12.21 -11.63 -9.72
CA LEU A 233 -12.31 -12.16 -8.36
C LEU A 233 -12.86 -11.11 -7.40
N TRP A 234 -13.82 -11.51 -6.59
CA TRP A 234 -14.28 -10.73 -5.46
C TRP A 234 -13.16 -10.63 -4.40
N PRO A 235 -12.99 -9.49 -3.70
CA PRO A 235 -13.73 -8.23 -3.75
C PRO A 235 -13.24 -7.23 -4.81
N CYS A 236 -12.05 -7.44 -5.39
CA CYS A 236 -11.40 -6.47 -6.28
C CYS A 236 -12.19 -6.17 -7.55
N ALA A 237 -12.90 -7.18 -8.08
CA ALA A 237 -13.71 -7.02 -9.29
C ALA A 237 -14.96 -6.17 -9.10
N GLN A 238 -15.50 -6.12 -7.87
CA GLN A 238 -16.67 -5.30 -7.54
C GLN A 238 -16.32 -3.80 -7.54
N TRP A 239 -15.11 -3.47 -7.10
CA TRP A 239 -14.64 -2.09 -6.95
C TRP A 239 -13.23 -1.89 -7.56
N PRO A 240 -13.05 -2.15 -8.89
CA PRO A 240 -11.72 -2.16 -9.50
C PRO A 240 -11.02 -0.80 -9.40
N ALA A 241 -11.73 0.32 -9.56
CA ALA A 241 -11.17 1.65 -9.38
C ALA A 241 -10.71 1.91 -7.92
N LEU A 242 -11.46 1.42 -6.94
CA LEU A 242 -11.11 1.57 -5.52
C LEU A 242 -9.83 0.81 -5.18
N TYR A 243 -9.72 -0.45 -5.60
CA TYR A 243 -8.57 -1.30 -5.29
C TYR A 243 -7.33 -0.93 -6.10
N SER A 244 -7.47 -0.49 -7.37
CA SER A 244 -6.32 -0.10 -8.20
C SER A 244 -5.75 1.29 -7.89
N GLY A 245 -6.55 2.18 -7.30
CA GLY A 245 -6.15 3.53 -6.91
C GLY A 245 -5.97 3.65 -5.39
N PRO A 246 -7.00 4.14 -4.66
CA PRO A 246 -6.90 4.37 -3.22
C PRO A 246 -6.48 3.13 -2.42
N GLY A 247 -6.84 1.92 -2.86
CA GLY A 247 -6.47 0.68 -2.20
C GLY A 247 -4.96 0.49 -2.10
N LEU A 248 -4.21 0.83 -3.12
CA LEU A 248 -2.75 0.66 -3.17
C LEU A 248 -1.97 1.84 -2.59
N LEU A 249 -2.63 2.90 -2.06
CA LEU A 249 -1.96 4.04 -1.47
C LEU A 249 -0.94 3.70 -0.37
N PRO A 250 -1.15 2.71 0.52
CA PRO A 250 -0.13 2.35 1.50
C PRO A 250 1.12 1.70 0.90
N VAL A 251 0.98 1.01 -0.24
CA VAL A 251 2.05 0.20 -0.85
C VAL A 251 2.80 0.95 -1.96
N ALA A 252 2.10 1.70 -2.79
CA ALA A 252 2.69 2.35 -3.96
C ALA A 252 3.81 3.35 -3.63
N PRO A 253 3.71 4.22 -2.61
CA PRO A 253 4.80 5.09 -2.21
C PRO A 253 6.00 4.33 -1.66
N VAL A 254 5.79 3.27 -0.87
CA VAL A 254 6.86 2.42 -0.33
C VAL A 254 7.62 1.76 -1.47
N LEU A 255 6.89 1.16 -2.42
CA LEU A 255 7.48 0.54 -3.60
C LEU A 255 8.28 1.55 -4.44
N ALA A 256 7.74 2.74 -4.69
CA ALA A 256 8.42 3.79 -5.44
C ALA A 256 9.67 4.29 -4.72
N PHE A 257 9.57 4.56 -3.41
CA PHE A 257 10.67 5.03 -2.59
C PHE A 257 11.81 4.00 -2.55
N LEU A 258 11.50 2.73 -2.25
CA LEU A 258 12.51 1.68 -2.16
C LEU A 258 13.11 1.32 -3.53
N LEU A 259 12.35 1.43 -4.62
CA LEU A 259 12.89 1.26 -5.97
C LEU A 259 13.95 2.35 -6.30
N LEU A 260 13.72 3.57 -5.85
CA LEU A 260 14.67 4.68 -6.06
C LEU A 260 15.84 4.63 -5.08
N ALA A 261 15.56 4.51 -3.78
CA ALA A 261 16.56 4.52 -2.72
C ALA A 261 17.41 3.24 -2.70
N GLY A 262 16.80 2.07 -2.92
CA GLY A 262 17.50 0.79 -3.00
C GLY A 262 18.57 0.75 -4.08
N ASN A 263 18.39 1.54 -5.14
CA ASN A 263 19.40 1.64 -6.20
C ASN A 263 20.71 2.33 -5.76
N LEU A 264 20.68 3.05 -4.64
CA LEU A 264 21.86 3.69 -4.03
C LEU A 264 22.60 2.78 -3.04
N MET A 265 22.05 1.59 -2.74
CA MET A 265 22.65 0.63 -1.83
C MET A 265 23.71 -0.21 -2.54
N ASN A 266 24.68 -0.71 -1.76
CA ASN A 266 25.78 -1.53 -2.29
C ASN A 266 25.37 -2.94 -2.73
N GLY A 267 24.19 -3.42 -2.29
CA GLY A 267 23.71 -4.77 -2.58
C GLY A 267 24.49 -5.89 -1.88
N ALA A 268 25.35 -5.58 -0.91
CA ALA A 268 26.12 -6.59 -0.20
C ALA A 268 25.22 -7.49 0.63
N THR A 269 25.52 -8.80 0.57
CA THR A 269 24.92 -9.85 1.41
C THR A 269 26.01 -10.44 2.30
N VAL A 270 25.70 -10.82 3.53
CA VAL A 270 26.70 -11.26 4.50
C VAL A 270 27.38 -12.58 4.08
N ASP A 271 26.56 -13.54 3.65
CA ASP A 271 27.03 -14.91 3.42
C ASP A 271 27.17 -15.30 1.94
N TRP A 272 26.73 -14.46 1.03
CA TRP A 272 26.68 -14.78 -0.39
C TRP A 272 27.44 -13.74 -1.23
N PRO A 273 28.20 -14.18 -2.26
CA PRO A 273 28.83 -13.24 -3.16
C PRO A 273 27.77 -12.43 -3.92
N TYR A 274 28.10 -11.20 -4.27
CA TYR A 274 27.23 -10.42 -5.15
C TYR A 274 27.12 -11.08 -6.52
N LEU A 275 25.94 -11.48 -6.90
CA LEU A 275 25.65 -12.03 -8.23
C LEU A 275 24.73 -11.04 -8.96
N PRO A 276 25.18 -10.43 -10.06
CA PRO A 276 24.36 -9.51 -10.85
C PRO A 276 23.04 -10.17 -11.26
N LEU A 277 21.93 -9.44 -11.18
CA LEU A 277 20.54 -9.87 -11.46
C LEU A 277 19.96 -10.89 -10.49
N ILE A 278 20.75 -11.67 -9.76
CA ILE A 278 20.25 -12.71 -8.82
C ILE A 278 20.33 -12.22 -7.38
N ASN A 279 20.97 -11.11 -7.13
CA ASN A 279 21.00 -10.46 -5.82
C ASN A 279 19.57 -10.11 -5.35
N PRO A 280 19.24 -10.24 -4.05
CA PRO A 280 17.91 -9.95 -3.52
C PRO A 280 17.39 -8.56 -3.89
N LEU A 281 18.28 -7.56 -3.87
CA LEU A 281 17.94 -6.19 -4.22
C LEU A 281 17.57 -6.04 -5.70
N GLU A 282 18.30 -6.72 -6.59
CA GLU A 282 18.04 -6.69 -8.04
C GLU A 282 16.73 -7.43 -8.39
N LEU A 283 16.52 -8.58 -7.77
CA LEU A 283 15.26 -9.34 -7.93
C LEU A 283 14.08 -8.51 -7.44
N GLY A 284 14.22 -7.92 -6.26
CA GLY A 284 13.19 -7.04 -5.69
C GLY A 284 12.86 -5.85 -6.61
N ALA A 285 13.90 -5.17 -7.12
CA ALA A 285 13.73 -4.06 -8.05
C ALA A 285 13.09 -4.49 -9.38
N GLY A 286 13.50 -5.64 -9.93
CA GLY A 286 12.90 -6.21 -11.13
C GLY A 286 11.39 -6.51 -10.96
N PHE A 287 11.00 -7.15 -9.86
CA PHE A 287 9.59 -7.38 -9.53
C PHE A 287 8.84 -6.06 -9.29
N ALA A 288 9.47 -5.08 -8.64
CA ALA A 288 8.90 -3.77 -8.41
C ALA A 288 8.62 -3.02 -9.73
N LEU A 289 9.54 -3.07 -10.69
CA LEU A 289 9.35 -2.49 -12.03
C LEU A 289 8.18 -3.16 -12.77
N LEU A 290 8.08 -4.49 -12.72
CA LEU A 290 6.96 -5.22 -13.32
C LEU A 290 5.63 -4.87 -12.65
N ALA A 291 5.61 -4.79 -11.33
CA ALA A 291 4.42 -4.42 -10.57
C ALA A 291 4.00 -2.97 -10.86
N ALA A 292 4.94 -2.04 -10.89
CA ALA A 292 4.69 -0.64 -11.22
C ALA A 292 4.12 -0.50 -12.64
N LEU A 293 4.69 -1.20 -13.64
CA LEU A 293 4.18 -1.20 -15.01
C LEU A 293 2.77 -1.79 -15.09
N SER A 294 2.52 -2.90 -14.41
CA SER A 294 1.20 -3.54 -14.35
C SER A 294 0.18 -2.66 -13.65
N GLY A 295 0.56 -2.06 -12.52
CA GLY A 295 -0.27 -1.14 -11.74
C GLY A 295 -0.60 0.14 -12.53
N TRP A 296 0.38 0.73 -13.21
CA TRP A 296 0.18 1.91 -14.04
C TRP A 296 -0.85 1.64 -15.17
N ARG A 297 -0.73 0.51 -15.87
CA ARG A 297 -1.69 0.12 -16.91
C ARG A 297 -3.10 -0.04 -16.37
N LEU A 298 -3.24 -0.54 -15.16
CA LEU A 298 -4.54 -0.70 -14.53
C LEU A 298 -5.09 0.65 -14.05
N LEU A 299 -4.24 1.47 -13.45
CA LEU A 299 -4.58 2.79 -12.98
C LEU A 299 -5.06 3.69 -14.14
N THR A 300 -4.34 3.71 -15.26
CA THR A 300 -4.75 4.46 -16.45
C THR A 300 -6.07 3.98 -17.05
N ARG A 301 -6.41 2.70 -16.89
CA ARG A 301 -7.69 2.15 -17.35
C ARG A 301 -8.88 2.69 -16.55
N PHE A 302 -8.77 2.82 -15.23
CA PHE A 302 -9.87 3.20 -14.35
C PHE A 302 -9.87 4.68 -13.97
N TRP A 303 -8.71 5.36 -14.08
CA TRP A 303 -8.51 6.75 -13.69
C TRP A 303 -8.06 7.62 -14.86
N SER A 304 -8.39 7.21 -16.10
CA SER A 304 -7.95 7.89 -17.32
C SER A 304 -8.22 9.41 -17.35
N PRO A 305 -9.37 9.94 -16.88
CA PRO A 305 -9.60 11.38 -16.91
C PRO A 305 -8.59 12.19 -16.11
N LEU A 306 -8.14 11.66 -14.97
CA LEU A 306 -7.15 12.31 -14.10
C LEU A 306 -5.71 12.17 -14.62
N LEU A 307 -5.44 11.10 -15.39
CA LEU A 307 -4.10 10.74 -15.83
C LEU A 307 -3.81 11.12 -17.30
N GLN A 308 -4.77 11.71 -18.02
CA GLN A 308 -4.60 12.09 -19.42
C GLN A 308 -3.36 12.96 -19.66
N GLN A 309 -3.09 13.91 -18.77
CA GLN A 309 -1.92 14.80 -18.88
C GLN A 309 -0.59 14.09 -18.64
N ALA A 310 -0.59 13.02 -17.85
CA ALA A 310 0.60 12.23 -17.54
C ALA A 310 0.91 11.15 -18.59
N GLN A 311 -0.09 10.70 -19.35
CA GLN A 311 0.06 9.63 -20.34
C GLN A 311 1.17 9.86 -21.38
N PRO A 312 1.34 11.05 -21.96
CA PRO A 312 2.41 11.28 -22.93
C PRO A 312 3.82 11.12 -22.36
N TRP A 313 3.98 11.33 -21.04
CA TRP A 313 5.27 11.23 -20.33
C TRP A 313 5.58 9.81 -19.87
N THR A 314 4.61 8.91 -19.92
CA THR A 314 4.74 7.51 -19.44
C THR A 314 5.95 6.79 -20.03
N PRO A 315 6.20 6.80 -21.36
CA PRO A 315 7.36 6.11 -21.91
C PRO A 315 8.69 6.68 -21.38
N LEU A 316 8.78 8.00 -21.25
CA LEU A 316 9.97 8.68 -20.73
C LEU A 316 10.25 8.26 -19.28
N VAL A 317 9.24 8.22 -18.44
CA VAL A 317 9.37 7.78 -17.03
C VAL A 317 9.87 6.34 -16.96
N TRP A 318 9.34 5.43 -17.80
CA TRP A 318 9.78 4.03 -17.84
C TRP A 318 11.22 3.89 -18.31
N TYR A 319 11.61 4.61 -19.34
CA TYR A 319 13.01 4.62 -19.80
C TYR A 319 13.94 5.21 -18.73
N ALA A 320 13.53 6.27 -18.05
CA ALA A 320 14.30 6.85 -16.94
C ALA A 320 14.47 5.89 -15.76
N LEU A 321 13.40 5.16 -15.37
CA LEU A 321 13.46 4.14 -14.30
C LEU A 321 14.36 2.96 -14.69
N LEU A 322 14.26 2.47 -15.91
CA LEU A 322 15.13 1.40 -16.41
C LEU A 322 16.59 1.86 -16.50
N PHE A 323 16.82 3.08 -16.96
CA PHE A 323 18.14 3.68 -16.97
C PHE A 323 18.71 3.84 -15.56
N TRP A 324 17.92 4.35 -14.62
CA TRP A 324 18.27 4.48 -13.21
C TRP A 324 18.67 3.12 -12.61
N TRP A 325 17.81 2.13 -12.72
CA TRP A 325 18.07 0.78 -12.21
C TRP A 325 19.29 0.13 -12.88
N GLY A 326 19.38 0.20 -14.21
CA GLY A 326 20.51 -0.35 -14.97
C GLY A 326 21.86 0.25 -14.60
N ASN A 327 21.91 1.57 -14.31
CA ASN A 327 23.14 2.21 -13.81
C ASN A 327 23.54 1.68 -12.43
N GLY A 328 22.59 1.51 -11.50
CA GLY A 328 22.87 0.92 -10.19
C GLY A 328 23.38 -0.51 -10.28
N LEU A 329 22.75 -1.33 -11.13
CA LEU A 329 23.20 -2.71 -11.39
C LEU A 329 24.66 -2.76 -11.89
N VAL A 330 24.99 -1.94 -12.89
CA VAL A 330 26.35 -1.86 -13.44
C VAL A 330 27.33 -1.36 -12.37
N LEU A 331 26.97 -0.32 -11.62
CA LEU A 331 27.82 0.24 -10.58
C LEU A 331 28.15 -0.79 -9.49
N ARG A 332 27.13 -1.50 -8.99
CA ARG A 332 27.32 -2.59 -8.00
C ARG A 332 28.19 -3.71 -8.54
N THR A 333 27.96 -4.10 -9.78
CA THR A 333 28.78 -5.14 -10.45
C THR A 333 30.25 -4.73 -10.54
N LEU A 334 30.52 -3.48 -10.92
CA LEU A 334 31.88 -2.94 -11.02
C LEU A 334 32.53 -2.78 -9.65
N ALA A 335 31.80 -2.28 -8.67
CA ALA A 335 32.29 -2.13 -7.30
C ALA A 335 32.70 -3.48 -6.72
N TRP A 336 31.86 -4.51 -6.90
CA TRP A 336 32.16 -5.85 -6.43
C TRP A 336 33.33 -6.51 -7.20
N ALA A 337 33.31 -6.47 -8.54
CA ALA A 337 34.34 -7.10 -9.38
C ALA A 337 35.68 -6.40 -9.28
N GLY A 338 35.70 -5.10 -9.01
CA GLY A 338 36.92 -4.28 -8.87
C GLY A 338 37.35 -4.10 -7.41
N GLU A 339 36.68 -4.74 -6.45
CA GLU A 339 36.93 -4.57 -5.00
C GLU A 339 36.93 -3.09 -4.55
N ILE A 340 36.05 -2.27 -5.19
CA ILE A 340 36.00 -0.82 -4.94
C ILE A 340 35.09 -0.58 -3.75
N PRO A 341 35.53 0.13 -2.70
CA PRO A 341 34.67 0.48 -1.58
C PRO A 341 33.41 1.25 -2.03
N TRP A 342 32.25 0.92 -1.45
CA TRP A 342 30.98 1.59 -1.76
C TRP A 342 30.94 2.97 -1.06
N GLN A 343 31.78 3.87 -1.52
CA GLN A 343 31.89 5.26 -1.07
C GLN A 343 31.98 6.16 -2.29
N PHE A 344 31.35 7.33 -2.21
CA PHE A 344 31.25 8.24 -3.35
C PHE A 344 32.63 8.55 -3.96
N ASP A 345 33.60 8.93 -3.13
CA ASP A 345 34.91 9.30 -3.59
C ASP A 345 35.65 8.14 -4.27
N ALA A 346 35.62 6.94 -3.66
CA ALA A 346 36.24 5.75 -4.21
C ALA A 346 35.63 5.33 -5.56
N LEU A 347 34.32 5.40 -5.69
CA LEU A 347 33.60 5.11 -6.94
C LEU A 347 33.88 6.18 -8.01
N TRP A 348 33.92 7.46 -7.58
CA TRP A 348 34.17 8.58 -8.47
C TRP A 348 35.62 8.58 -9.04
N ASP A 349 36.60 8.28 -8.23
CA ASP A 349 38.01 8.27 -8.61
C ASP A 349 38.41 6.98 -9.37
N SER A 350 37.54 5.97 -9.37
CA SER A 350 37.83 4.71 -10.05
C SER A 350 37.79 4.85 -11.56
N ARG A 351 38.93 4.63 -12.20
CA ARG A 351 39.05 4.63 -13.68
C ARG A 351 38.17 3.55 -14.31
N LEU A 352 38.05 2.39 -13.68
CA LEU A 352 37.18 1.30 -14.15
C LEU A 352 35.73 1.76 -14.26
N VAL A 353 35.20 2.38 -13.19
CA VAL A 353 33.83 2.92 -13.16
C VAL A 353 33.66 4.00 -14.21
N GLN A 354 34.56 4.99 -14.24
CA GLN A 354 34.46 6.13 -15.16
C GLN A 354 34.48 5.71 -16.63
N THR A 355 35.38 4.80 -16.99
CA THR A 355 35.54 4.31 -18.38
C THR A 355 34.31 3.46 -18.77
N THR A 356 33.86 2.55 -17.89
CA THR A 356 32.72 1.69 -18.19
C THR A 356 31.43 2.50 -18.38
N PHE A 357 31.17 3.49 -17.55
CA PHE A 357 30.01 4.35 -17.73
C PHE A 357 30.11 5.24 -18.98
N ALA A 358 31.28 5.74 -19.32
CA ALA A 358 31.46 6.49 -20.55
C ALA A 358 31.15 5.63 -21.79
N LEU A 359 31.64 4.39 -21.83
CA LEU A 359 31.36 3.44 -22.92
C LEU A 359 29.88 2.99 -22.95
N LEU A 360 29.32 2.67 -21.80
CA LEU A 360 27.92 2.24 -21.67
C LEU A 360 26.96 3.32 -22.14
N TRP A 361 27.11 4.54 -21.66
CA TRP A 361 26.22 5.65 -22.03
C TRP A 361 26.42 6.07 -23.49
N MET A 362 27.64 6.00 -24.02
CA MET A 362 27.91 6.23 -25.42
C MET A 362 27.21 5.20 -26.32
N LEU A 363 27.34 3.90 -25.98
CA LEU A 363 26.66 2.82 -26.70
C LEU A 363 25.14 2.97 -26.63
N LEU A 364 24.61 3.27 -25.45
CA LEU A 364 23.19 3.50 -25.27
C LEU A 364 22.68 4.71 -26.06
N ALA A 365 23.41 5.81 -26.06
CA ALA A 365 23.09 7.00 -26.85
C ALA A 365 23.04 6.65 -28.36
N LEU A 366 24.03 5.93 -28.86
CA LEU A 366 24.05 5.49 -30.26
C LEU A 366 22.87 4.57 -30.60
N LEU A 367 22.57 3.57 -29.75
CA LEU A 367 21.47 2.66 -29.95
C LEU A 367 20.10 3.40 -29.96
N VAL A 368 19.90 4.35 -29.03
CA VAL A 368 18.70 5.18 -28.97
C VAL A 368 18.58 6.05 -30.22
N MET A 369 19.65 6.71 -30.65
CA MET A 369 19.65 7.57 -31.84
C MET A 369 19.38 6.77 -33.11
N VAL A 370 20.08 5.65 -33.34
CA VAL A 370 19.84 4.77 -34.50
C VAL A 370 18.42 4.22 -34.53
N SER A 371 17.90 3.76 -33.38
CA SER A 371 16.53 3.26 -33.26
C SER A 371 15.50 4.36 -33.55
N ALA A 372 15.76 5.58 -33.06
CA ALA A 372 14.91 6.74 -33.28
C ALA A 372 14.93 7.18 -34.76
N THR A 373 16.09 7.17 -35.41
CA THR A 373 16.22 7.43 -36.85
C THR A 373 15.41 6.42 -37.67
N ARG A 374 15.54 5.13 -37.38
CA ARG A 374 14.77 4.06 -38.09
C ARG A 374 13.27 4.18 -37.87
N LYS A 375 12.82 4.65 -36.72
CA LYS A 375 11.39 4.81 -36.38
C LYS A 375 10.84 6.20 -36.75
N GLY A 376 11.65 7.11 -37.24
CA GLY A 376 11.27 8.52 -37.49
C GLY A 376 10.93 9.29 -36.20
N ALA A 377 11.36 8.79 -35.01
CA ALA A 377 11.01 9.34 -33.70
C ALA A 377 11.97 10.47 -33.28
N ARG A 378 11.70 11.68 -33.76
CA ARG A 378 12.56 12.87 -33.55
C ARG A 378 12.85 13.16 -32.07
N GLN A 379 11.86 13.01 -31.17
CA GLN A 379 12.07 13.21 -29.73
C GLN A 379 13.05 12.19 -29.13
N GLY A 380 12.93 10.92 -29.50
CA GLY A 380 13.87 9.86 -29.07
C GLY A 380 15.29 10.15 -29.56
N TRP A 381 15.44 10.70 -30.77
CA TRP A 381 16.75 11.11 -31.30
C TRP A 381 17.39 12.19 -30.42
N PHE A 382 16.64 13.23 -30.03
CA PHE A 382 17.14 14.27 -29.13
C PHE A 382 17.50 13.74 -27.74
N CYS A 383 16.79 12.76 -27.21
CA CYS A 383 17.16 12.11 -25.95
C CYS A 383 18.52 11.40 -26.06
N GLY A 384 18.75 10.65 -27.14
CA GLY A 384 20.02 10.02 -27.40
C GLY A 384 21.18 11.02 -27.63
N ALA A 385 20.91 12.08 -28.37
CA ALA A 385 21.90 13.17 -28.62
C ALA A 385 22.20 13.91 -27.30
N GLY A 386 21.24 14.15 -26.44
CA GLY A 386 21.46 14.74 -25.12
C GLY A 386 22.33 13.87 -24.22
N LEU A 387 22.07 12.55 -24.18
CA LEU A 387 22.92 11.60 -23.45
C LEU A 387 24.35 11.58 -23.98
N LEU A 388 24.54 11.60 -25.32
CA LEU A 388 25.84 11.69 -25.95
C LEU A 388 26.58 13.01 -25.58
N GLY A 389 25.84 14.13 -25.57
CA GLY A 389 26.35 15.42 -25.12
C GLY A 389 26.87 15.39 -23.69
N VAL A 390 26.14 14.73 -22.78
CA VAL A 390 26.56 14.52 -21.36
C VAL A 390 27.87 13.73 -21.32
N VAL A 391 27.99 12.66 -22.11
CA VAL A 391 29.25 11.87 -22.19
C VAL A 391 30.42 12.71 -22.71
N ILE A 392 30.18 13.51 -23.73
CA ILE A 392 31.21 14.39 -24.28
C ILE A 392 31.70 15.42 -23.25
N VAL A 393 30.75 16.07 -22.56
CA VAL A 393 31.06 17.04 -21.49
C VAL A 393 31.84 16.37 -20.37
N LYS A 394 31.41 15.16 -19.95
CA LYS A 394 32.11 14.38 -18.92
C LYS A 394 33.55 14.07 -19.33
N LEU A 395 33.76 13.56 -20.54
CA LEU A 395 35.09 13.26 -21.06
C LEU A 395 36.00 14.52 -21.09
N MET A 396 35.42 15.68 -21.46
CA MET A 396 36.16 16.93 -21.51
C MET A 396 36.52 17.51 -20.14
N LEU A 397 35.58 17.43 -19.17
CA LEU A 397 35.77 18.08 -17.88
C LEU A 397 36.37 17.16 -16.82
N VAL A 398 36.00 15.87 -16.79
CA VAL A 398 36.41 14.94 -15.74
C VAL A 398 37.61 14.12 -16.17
N ASP A 399 37.51 13.43 -17.31
CA ASP A 399 38.55 12.48 -17.72
C ASP A 399 39.81 13.18 -18.28
N SER A 400 39.69 14.41 -18.76
CA SER A 400 40.86 15.19 -19.24
C SER A 400 41.54 16.01 -18.14
N ALA A 401 40.91 16.22 -16.98
CA ALA A 401 41.46 17.07 -15.93
C ALA A 401 42.75 16.50 -15.28
N GLY A 402 42.85 15.15 -15.18
CA GLY A 402 43.99 14.45 -14.59
C GLY A 402 45.08 14.02 -15.59
N GLY A 403 44.89 14.26 -16.90
CA GLY A 403 45.82 13.81 -17.96
C GLY A 403 46.70 14.92 -18.52
N GLY A 404 47.91 14.58 -18.88
CA GLY A 404 48.79 15.50 -19.62
C GLY A 404 48.24 15.88 -21.00
N GLY A 405 48.89 16.82 -21.72
CA GLY A 405 48.42 17.33 -23.01
C GLY A 405 48.11 16.26 -24.07
N LEU A 406 48.82 15.13 -24.06
CA LEU A 406 48.63 14.01 -24.98
C LEU A 406 47.28 13.30 -24.70
N ALA A 407 46.93 13.06 -23.44
CA ALA A 407 45.67 12.42 -23.08
C ALA A 407 44.44 13.25 -23.48
N ARG A 408 44.53 14.58 -23.36
CA ARG A 408 43.50 15.51 -23.83
C ARG A 408 43.36 15.47 -25.35
N ALA A 409 44.49 15.46 -26.10
CA ALA A 409 44.46 15.38 -27.56
C ALA A 409 43.78 14.07 -28.04
N VAL A 410 44.12 12.95 -27.44
CA VAL A 410 43.49 11.63 -27.75
C VAL A 410 41.99 11.64 -27.44
N ALA A 411 41.56 12.22 -26.31
CA ALA A 411 40.16 12.37 -25.96
C ALA A 411 39.37 13.21 -26.97
N PHE A 412 39.91 14.35 -27.41
CA PHE A 412 39.32 15.21 -28.42
C PHE A 412 39.20 14.53 -29.80
N ILE A 413 40.24 13.79 -30.23
CA ILE A 413 40.16 13.00 -31.46
C ILE A 413 39.11 11.92 -31.35
N GLY A 414 39.02 11.20 -30.20
CA GLY A 414 37.99 10.19 -29.94
C GLY A 414 36.57 10.75 -30.02
N VAL A 415 36.33 11.92 -29.41
CA VAL A 415 35.05 12.62 -29.50
C VAL A 415 34.74 13.04 -30.95
N ALA A 416 35.69 13.56 -31.70
CA ALA A 416 35.49 13.96 -33.09
C ALA A 416 35.10 12.76 -33.97
N VAL A 417 35.81 11.63 -33.83
CA VAL A 417 35.51 10.38 -34.53
C VAL A 417 34.11 9.88 -34.15
N LEU A 418 33.76 9.93 -32.88
CA LEU A 418 32.42 9.51 -32.40
C LEU A 418 31.30 10.36 -33.01
N VAL A 419 31.46 11.69 -33.04
CA VAL A 419 30.50 12.60 -33.67
C VAL A 419 30.33 12.31 -35.17
N LEU A 420 31.42 12.00 -35.87
CA LEU A 420 31.38 11.58 -37.26
C LEU A 420 30.61 10.25 -37.45
N ILE A 421 30.87 9.26 -36.61
CA ILE A 421 30.14 7.96 -36.62
C ILE A 421 28.67 8.18 -36.41
N VAL A 422 28.31 8.98 -35.42
CA VAL A 422 26.89 9.31 -35.12
C VAL A 422 26.24 10.05 -36.27
N GLY A 423 26.90 11.05 -36.84
CA GLY A 423 26.41 11.80 -38.00
C GLY A 423 26.14 10.93 -39.22
N TYR A 424 26.98 9.92 -39.44
CA TYR A 424 26.84 8.98 -40.55
C TYR A 424 25.69 7.94 -40.31
N PHE A 425 25.66 7.31 -39.15
CA PHE A 425 24.73 6.22 -38.87
C PHE A 425 23.36 6.66 -38.34
N SER A 426 23.23 7.90 -37.85
CA SER A 426 22.01 8.39 -37.21
C SER A 426 21.68 9.83 -37.65
N PRO A 427 21.31 10.04 -38.91
CA PRO A 427 20.85 11.36 -39.37
C PRO A 427 19.56 11.76 -38.64
N LEU A 428 19.40 13.08 -38.44
CA LEU A 428 18.22 13.63 -37.76
C LEU A 428 16.95 13.28 -38.54
N PRO A 429 15.93 12.66 -37.90
CA PRO A 429 14.65 12.36 -38.54
C PRO A 429 13.94 13.65 -39.02
N PRO A 430 13.26 13.63 -40.18
CA PRO A 430 12.52 14.78 -40.71
C PRO A 430 11.40 15.23 -39.75
N LYS A 431 11.06 16.52 -39.79
CA LYS A 431 9.88 17.02 -39.07
C LYS A 431 8.64 16.33 -39.62
N ALA A 432 7.77 15.79 -38.78
CA ALA A 432 6.44 15.33 -39.20
C ALA A 432 5.72 16.51 -39.91
N ALA A 433 5.26 16.28 -41.13
CA ALA A 433 4.45 17.27 -41.86
C ALA A 433 3.24 17.65 -41.00
N ARG A 434 3.03 18.93 -40.73
CA ARG A 434 1.76 19.38 -40.14
C ARG A 434 0.63 18.90 -41.06
N PRO A 435 -0.44 18.28 -40.50
CA PRO A 435 -1.62 18.01 -41.30
C PRO A 435 -2.07 19.37 -41.91
N VAL A 436 -2.02 19.46 -43.23
CA VAL A 436 -2.60 20.59 -43.98
C VAL A 436 -4.08 20.58 -43.62
N ASN A 437 -4.55 21.61 -42.91
CA ASN A 437 -5.94 21.80 -42.61
C ASN A 437 -6.73 21.78 -43.93
N ALA A 438 -7.49 20.72 -44.16
CA ALA A 438 -8.47 20.60 -45.24
C ALA A 438 -9.69 21.53 -45.00
N ARG A 439 -9.46 22.81 -44.74
CA ARG A 439 -10.45 23.86 -44.58
C ARG A 439 -10.14 25.06 -45.46
N GLN A 440 -9.81 24.81 -46.72
CA GLN A 440 -9.81 25.85 -47.76
C GLN A 440 -10.26 25.24 -49.11
N GLY A 441 -11.48 24.72 -49.14
CA GLY A 441 -12.03 24.10 -50.33
C GLY A 441 -13.56 24.08 -50.32
N GLU A 442 -14.20 25.01 -49.61
CA GLU A 442 -15.63 25.28 -49.75
C GLU A 442 -15.86 26.79 -49.71
N ALA A 443 -15.35 27.47 -50.73
CA ALA A 443 -15.77 28.85 -51.10
C ALA A 443 -15.32 29.10 -52.53
N GLU A 444 -16.07 28.51 -53.48
CA GLU A 444 -16.30 29.01 -54.85
C GLU A 444 -17.65 28.47 -55.36
#